data_93919ab0c3d560f2fce7b154e950ce05
#
_entry.id   93919ab0c3d560f2fce7b154e950ce05
#
_cell.length_a   1.000
_cell.length_b   1.000
_cell.length_c   1.000
_cell.angle_alpha   90.00
_cell.angle_beta   90.00
_cell.angle_gamma   90.00
#
_symmetry.space_group_name_H-M   'P 1'
#
loop_
_entity.id
_entity.type
_entity.pdbx_description
1 polymer ?
#
loop_
_entity_poly.entity_id
_entity_poly.type
_entity_poly.pdbx_seq_one_letter_code
_entity_poly.pdbx_strand_id
1 'polypeptide(L)'
;GGLGLQPKFPQPMTYEFLLRYWKATGSNQAGDFVALTLEKMARGGIYDQLGGGFHRYSTDTYWLVPHFEKMLYDNALLALVYLHGWQASGPGKPEFRRIVEETLDYVLREMTHPSGGFYSATDADSEGEEGKFFVWLPQEIDAALGPGLGRVAKAYWGVTQEGNFEGKNILNVPRPEGEAASELGITVDQLRT
;
A
#
# COMPACT_ATOMS: atom_id res chain seq x y z
N GLY A 1 -7.23 6.05 9.93
CA GLY A 1 -5.92 5.80 10.58
C GLY A 1 -4.95 6.93 10.32
N GLY A 2 -3.86 6.93 11.09
CA GLY A 2 -2.79 7.92 10.98
C GLY A 2 -3.01 9.19 11.78
N LEU A 3 -1.96 10.01 11.87
CA LEU A 3 -1.94 11.29 12.57
C LEU A 3 -1.99 12.42 11.55
N GLY A 4 -2.73 13.49 11.88
CA GLY A 4 -2.88 14.66 11.03
C GLY A 4 -3.93 14.49 9.91
N LEU A 5 -4.09 15.54 9.12
CA LEU A 5 -5.06 15.59 8.03
C LEU A 5 -4.36 15.47 6.67
N GLN A 6 -3.95 16.61 6.08
CA GLN A 6 -3.31 16.62 4.76
C GLN A 6 -2.28 17.80 4.68
N PRO A 7 -1.12 17.59 4.06
CA PRO A 7 -0.61 16.31 3.57
C PRO A 7 -0.35 15.34 4.72
N LYS A 8 -0.54 14.04 4.47
CA LYS A 8 -0.51 12.99 5.49
C LYS A 8 0.70 12.09 5.32
N PHE A 9 1.65 12.21 6.24
CA PHE A 9 2.88 11.41 6.24
C PHE A 9 2.73 10.12 7.04
N PRO A 10 3.36 9.02 6.60
CA PRO A 10 3.30 7.72 7.30
C PRO A 10 3.82 7.73 8.74
N GLN A 11 4.80 8.58 9.07
CA GLN A 11 5.39 8.75 10.41
C GLN A 11 5.76 7.41 11.12
N PRO A 12 6.58 6.54 10.51
CA PRO A 12 6.82 5.17 11.00
C PRO A 12 7.38 5.13 12.43
N MET A 13 8.23 6.08 12.81
CA MET A 13 8.80 6.13 14.15
C MET A 13 7.76 6.32 15.26
N THR A 14 6.65 7.00 14.98
CA THR A 14 5.55 7.15 15.91
C THR A 14 4.83 5.81 16.15
N TYR A 15 4.60 5.03 15.09
CA TYR A 15 3.96 3.73 15.21
C TYR A 15 4.89 2.71 15.88
N GLU A 16 6.18 2.77 15.61
CA GLU A 16 7.18 1.97 16.32
C GLU A 16 7.18 2.25 17.84
N PHE A 17 7.11 3.53 18.22
CA PHE A 17 6.95 3.91 19.62
C PHE A 17 5.65 3.35 20.22
N LEU A 18 4.52 3.49 19.52
CA LEU A 18 3.22 3.01 20.00
C LEU A 18 3.15 1.47 20.10
N LEU A 19 3.80 0.73 19.22
CA LEU A 19 3.93 -0.73 19.33
C LEU A 19 4.70 -1.14 20.59
N ARG A 20 5.80 -0.44 20.89
CA ARG A 20 6.58 -0.66 22.13
C ARG A 20 5.78 -0.28 23.36
N TYR A 21 5.07 0.84 23.31
CA TYR A 21 4.18 1.28 24.38
C TYR A 21 3.05 0.26 24.65
N TRP A 22 2.40 -0.21 23.59
CA TRP A 22 1.40 -1.28 23.68
C TRP A 22 1.97 -2.52 24.38
N LYS A 23 3.12 -3.00 23.92
CA LYS A 23 3.78 -4.17 24.52
C LYS A 23 4.15 -3.97 26.00
N ALA A 24 4.58 -2.79 26.38
CA ALA A 24 5.01 -2.48 27.74
C ALA A 24 3.84 -2.28 28.71
N THR A 25 2.72 -1.72 28.25
CA THR A 25 1.60 -1.28 29.09
C THR A 25 0.32 -2.12 28.94
N GLY A 26 0.22 -2.93 27.87
CA GLY A 26 -1.02 -3.62 27.50
C GLY A 26 -2.11 -2.69 26.95
N SER A 27 -1.79 -1.45 26.55
CA SER A 27 -2.76 -0.48 26.05
C SER A 27 -3.36 -0.92 24.71
N ASN A 28 -4.53 -1.55 24.73
CA ASN A 28 -5.25 -1.95 23.52
C ASN A 28 -5.51 -0.76 22.58
N GLN A 29 -5.80 0.43 23.14
CA GLN A 29 -6.01 1.64 22.32
C GLN A 29 -4.79 1.95 21.42
N ALA A 30 -3.57 1.80 21.94
CA ALA A 30 -2.35 2.02 21.15
C ALA A 30 -2.19 0.93 20.06
N GLY A 31 -2.44 -0.34 20.42
CA GLY A 31 -2.39 -1.46 19.50
C GLY A 31 -3.40 -1.33 18.36
N ASP A 32 -4.66 -1.08 18.70
CA ASP A 32 -5.75 -0.93 17.74
C ASP A 32 -5.53 0.26 16.80
N PHE A 33 -5.03 1.39 17.33
CA PHE A 33 -4.70 2.55 16.51
C PHE A 33 -3.60 2.25 15.48
N VAL A 34 -2.53 1.57 15.89
CA VAL A 34 -1.45 1.19 14.98
C VAL A 34 -1.96 0.20 13.95
N ALA A 35 -2.64 -0.86 14.37
CA ALA A 35 -3.18 -1.89 13.47
C ALA A 35 -4.09 -1.27 12.41
N LEU A 36 -5.05 -0.42 12.82
CA LEU A 36 -5.92 0.31 11.90
C LEU A 36 -5.14 1.17 10.91
N THR A 37 -4.08 1.85 11.38
CA THR A 37 -3.30 2.74 10.52
C THR A 37 -2.51 1.94 9.48
N LEU A 38 -1.85 0.87 9.88
CA LEU A 38 -1.11 -0.01 8.97
C LEU A 38 -2.04 -0.64 7.94
N GLU A 39 -3.23 -1.13 8.35
CA GLU A 39 -4.24 -1.65 7.41
C GLU A 39 -4.67 -0.60 6.38
N LYS A 40 -4.96 0.63 6.82
CA LYS A 40 -5.39 1.69 5.93
C LYS A 40 -4.31 2.14 4.95
N MET A 41 -3.05 2.19 5.38
CA MET A 41 -1.92 2.47 4.48
C MET A 41 -1.71 1.34 3.47
N ALA A 42 -1.69 0.07 3.92
CA ALA A 42 -1.51 -1.08 3.05
C ALA A 42 -2.58 -1.22 1.97
N ARG A 43 -3.79 -0.75 2.25
CA ARG A 43 -4.94 -0.80 1.32
C ARG A 43 -5.14 0.46 0.52
N GLY A 44 -4.53 1.56 0.90
CA GLY A 44 -4.59 2.85 0.19
C GLY A 44 -3.68 2.90 -1.03
N GLY A 45 -3.84 3.94 -1.84
CA GLY A 45 -2.95 4.21 -2.97
C GLY A 45 -1.57 4.72 -2.57
N ILE A 46 -1.35 5.03 -1.28
CA ILE A 46 0.00 5.30 -0.76
C ILE A 46 0.92 4.08 -0.83
N TYR A 47 0.37 2.87 -0.83
CA TYR A 47 1.08 1.64 -1.12
C TYR A 47 0.89 1.28 -2.59
N ASP A 48 1.99 1.02 -3.28
CA ASP A 48 1.94 0.55 -4.66
C ASP A 48 1.47 -0.91 -4.70
N GLN A 49 0.23 -1.11 -5.11
CA GLN A 49 -0.47 -2.40 -5.08
C GLN A 49 0.11 -3.44 -6.07
N LEU A 50 0.95 -3.03 -7.02
CA LEU A 50 1.58 -3.92 -8.01
C LEU A 50 3.08 -4.05 -7.81
N GLY A 51 3.76 -2.92 -7.68
CA GLY A 51 5.22 -2.88 -7.58
C GLY A 51 5.75 -3.06 -6.17
N GLY A 52 4.90 -2.89 -5.15
CA GLY A 52 5.30 -2.85 -3.76
C GLY A 52 5.97 -1.54 -3.36
N GLY A 53 6.18 -1.38 -2.05
CA GLY A 53 6.75 -0.16 -1.49
C GLY A 53 5.75 0.97 -1.34
N PHE A 54 6.14 1.96 -0.54
CA PHE A 54 5.30 3.10 -0.16
C PHE A 54 5.76 4.37 -0.82
N HIS A 55 4.80 5.15 -1.29
CA HIS A 55 4.99 6.54 -1.66
C HIS A 55 5.21 7.40 -0.41
N ARG A 56 5.80 8.60 -0.61
CA ARG A 56 6.32 9.44 0.47
C ARG A 56 5.25 9.95 1.43
N TYR A 57 4.13 10.45 0.90
CA TYR A 57 3.00 10.94 1.69
C TYR A 57 1.71 10.91 0.86
N SER A 58 0.57 10.97 1.55
CA SER A 58 -0.73 11.15 0.91
C SER A 58 -1.11 12.62 0.87
N THR A 59 -1.63 13.08 -0.27
CA THR A 59 -2.15 14.43 -0.44
C THR A 59 -3.55 14.58 0.15
N ASP A 60 -4.23 13.46 0.45
CA ASP A 60 -5.53 13.40 1.08
C ASP A 60 -5.50 12.81 2.50
N THR A 61 -6.65 12.78 3.18
CA THR A 61 -6.78 12.24 4.53
C THR A 61 -7.02 10.73 4.59
N TYR A 62 -7.20 10.06 3.43
CA TYR A 62 -7.66 8.68 3.32
C TYR A 62 -6.58 7.69 2.93
N TRP A 63 -5.35 8.16 2.64
CA TRP A 63 -4.24 7.38 2.12
C TRP A 63 -4.42 6.94 0.65
N LEU A 64 -5.28 7.65 -0.12
CA LEU A 64 -5.62 7.27 -1.48
C LEU A 64 -4.70 7.90 -2.53
N VAL A 65 -4.60 9.24 -2.54
CA VAL A 65 -3.83 9.97 -3.55
C VAL A 65 -2.45 10.31 -3.01
N PRO A 66 -1.38 9.60 -3.43
CA PRO A 66 -0.04 9.89 -2.94
C PRO A 66 0.63 11.02 -3.74
N HIS A 67 1.67 11.61 -3.17
CA HIS A 67 2.79 12.14 -3.94
C HIS A 67 3.67 10.95 -4.33
N PHE A 68 3.82 10.70 -5.63
CA PHE A 68 4.28 9.41 -6.16
C PHE A 68 5.78 9.11 -5.97
N GLU A 69 6.55 10.02 -5.37
CA GLU A 69 7.94 9.78 -4.95
C GLU A 69 8.01 8.65 -3.93
N LYS A 70 9.00 7.75 -4.04
CA LYS A 70 9.27 6.71 -3.04
C LYS A 70 10.66 6.92 -2.45
N MET A 71 10.74 7.08 -1.12
CA MET A 71 11.99 7.30 -0.40
C MET A 71 12.50 5.99 0.19
N LEU A 72 13.80 5.75 0.09
CA LEU A 72 14.43 4.58 0.71
C LEU A 72 14.21 4.53 2.22
N TYR A 73 14.41 5.67 2.92
CA TYR A 73 14.26 5.72 4.37
C TYR A 73 12.83 5.45 4.83
N ASP A 74 11.81 5.92 4.09
CA ASP A 74 10.40 5.65 4.40
C ASP A 74 10.10 4.15 4.24
N ASN A 75 10.53 3.55 3.14
CA ASN A 75 10.31 2.13 2.88
C ASN A 75 11.04 1.23 3.89
N ALA A 76 12.27 1.57 4.25
CA ALA A 76 13.02 0.83 5.26
C ALA A 76 12.36 0.88 6.65
N LEU A 77 11.91 2.06 7.07
CA LEU A 77 11.26 2.24 8.37
C LEU A 77 9.84 1.63 8.38
N LEU A 78 9.09 1.74 7.29
CA LEU A 78 7.77 1.12 7.19
C LEU A 78 7.86 -0.39 7.16
N ALA A 79 8.80 -0.99 6.42
CA ALA A 79 9.03 -2.44 6.45
C ALA A 79 9.28 -2.92 7.89
N LEU A 80 10.08 -2.18 8.68
CA LEU A 80 10.34 -2.51 10.09
C LEU A 80 9.06 -2.40 10.95
N VAL A 81 8.27 -1.35 10.80
CA VAL A 81 7.02 -1.16 11.54
C VAL A 81 6.00 -2.24 11.21
N TYR A 82 5.84 -2.61 9.92
CA TYR A 82 4.95 -3.70 9.52
C TYR A 82 5.43 -5.06 10.05
N LEU A 83 6.75 -5.31 10.06
CA LEU A 83 7.33 -6.51 10.67
C LEU A 83 6.98 -6.61 12.17
N HIS A 84 7.21 -5.53 12.92
CA HIS A 84 6.89 -5.50 14.35
C HIS A 84 5.37 -5.55 14.59
N GLY A 85 4.57 -4.91 13.74
CA GLY A 85 3.11 -5.01 13.76
C GLY A 85 2.63 -6.44 13.56
N TRP A 86 3.20 -7.16 12.59
CA TRP A 86 2.92 -8.58 12.37
C TRP A 86 3.31 -9.43 13.56
N GLN A 87 4.52 -9.26 14.09
CA GLN A 87 5.00 -10.00 15.27
C GLN A 87 4.14 -9.74 16.52
N ALA A 88 3.66 -8.52 16.71
CA ALA A 88 2.81 -8.16 17.84
C ALA A 88 1.37 -8.65 17.71
N SER A 89 0.82 -8.68 16.48
CA SER A 89 -0.55 -9.10 16.18
C SER A 89 -0.68 -10.63 16.00
N GLY A 90 0.43 -11.35 15.85
CA GLY A 90 0.44 -12.79 15.59
C GLY A 90 -0.21 -13.17 14.25
N PRO A 91 -0.73 -14.41 14.10
CA PRO A 91 -1.24 -14.93 12.83
C PRO A 91 -2.51 -14.22 12.33
N GLY A 92 -3.10 -13.32 13.12
CA GLY A 92 -4.33 -12.59 12.76
C GLY A 92 -4.16 -11.52 11.68
N LYS A 93 -2.91 -11.16 11.32
CA LYS A 93 -2.61 -10.11 10.34
C LYS A 93 -1.58 -10.58 9.30
N PRO A 94 -1.89 -11.60 8.48
CA PRO A 94 -0.95 -12.12 7.48
C PRO A 94 -0.59 -11.09 6.41
N GLU A 95 -1.47 -10.12 6.15
CA GLU A 95 -1.23 -9.02 5.23
C GLU A 95 -0.02 -8.17 5.62
N PHE A 96 0.27 -7.99 6.91
CA PHE A 96 1.44 -7.21 7.34
C PHE A 96 2.74 -7.88 6.93
N ARG A 97 2.83 -9.20 7.02
CA ARG A 97 3.97 -9.95 6.52
C ARG A 97 4.15 -9.79 5.02
N ARG A 98 3.07 -9.91 4.24
CA ARG A 98 3.09 -9.70 2.79
C ARG A 98 3.63 -8.32 2.44
N ILE A 99 3.15 -7.26 3.10
CA ILE A 99 3.63 -5.88 2.89
C ILE A 99 5.14 -5.74 3.16
N VAL A 100 5.67 -6.41 4.20
CA VAL A 100 7.12 -6.42 4.46
C VAL A 100 7.87 -7.06 3.30
N GLU A 101 7.47 -8.25 2.89
CA GLU A 101 8.12 -9.02 1.83
C GLU A 101 8.11 -8.22 0.51
N GLU A 102 6.94 -7.74 0.07
CA GLU A 102 6.79 -6.94 -1.15
C GLU A 102 7.55 -5.61 -1.11
N THR A 103 7.60 -4.93 0.06
CA THR A 103 8.37 -3.69 0.22
C THR A 103 9.88 -3.94 0.10
N LEU A 104 10.38 -5.02 0.70
CA LEU A 104 11.78 -5.39 0.60
C LEU A 104 12.15 -5.85 -0.81
N ASP A 105 11.28 -6.60 -1.47
CA ASP A 105 11.46 -7.01 -2.87
C ASP A 105 11.50 -5.79 -3.81
N TYR A 106 10.64 -4.78 -3.57
CA TYR A 106 10.70 -3.51 -4.28
C TYR A 106 12.07 -2.83 -4.09
N VAL A 107 12.57 -2.71 -2.86
CA VAL A 107 13.87 -2.10 -2.58
C VAL A 107 15.01 -2.86 -3.28
N LEU A 108 14.97 -4.18 -3.26
CA LEU A 108 15.98 -5.02 -3.94
C LEU A 108 15.92 -4.87 -5.45
N ARG A 109 14.75 -4.81 -6.03
CA ARG A 109 14.52 -4.75 -7.48
C ARG A 109 14.78 -3.36 -8.06
N GLU A 110 14.23 -2.31 -7.42
CA GLU A 110 14.17 -0.96 -8.00
C GLU A 110 15.16 0.02 -7.37
N MET A 111 15.50 -0.16 -6.09
CA MET A 111 16.33 0.81 -5.36
C MET A 111 17.76 0.33 -5.15
N THR A 112 18.16 -0.80 -5.70
CA THR A 112 19.51 -1.35 -5.57
C THR A 112 20.31 -1.11 -6.84
N HIS A 113 21.45 -0.42 -6.71
CA HIS A 113 22.38 -0.23 -7.81
C HIS A 113 23.22 -1.51 -8.06
N PRO A 114 23.53 -1.87 -9.31
CA PRO A 114 24.33 -3.08 -9.62
C PRO A 114 25.69 -3.17 -8.91
N SER A 115 26.28 -2.03 -8.51
CA SER A 115 27.53 -2.01 -7.72
C SER A 115 27.33 -2.24 -6.21
N GLY A 116 26.08 -2.50 -5.73
CA GLY A 116 25.79 -2.86 -4.34
C GLY A 116 25.38 -1.71 -3.43
N GLY A 117 25.20 -0.47 -3.94
CA GLY A 117 24.62 0.65 -3.19
C GLY A 117 23.10 0.72 -3.38
N PHE A 118 22.43 1.54 -2.55
CA PHE A 118 21.01 1.84 -2.71
C PHE A 118 20.82 3.26 -3.25
N TYR A 119 19.82 3.43 -4.11
CA TYR A 119 19.31 4.75 -4.47
C TYR A 119 18.53 5.34 -3.30
N SER A 120 18.57 6.68 -3.14
CA SER A 120 17.90 7.36 -2.02
C SER A 120 16.39 7.52 -2.24
N ALA A 121 15.97 7.65 -3.51
CA ALA A 121 14.59 7.86 -3.91
C ALA A 121 14.35 7.38 -5.34
N THR A 122 13.07 7.14 -5.67
CA THR A 122 12.57 7.11 -7.06
C THR A 122 11.72 8.35 -7.29
N ASP A 123 11.81 8.94 -8.47
CA ASP A 123 11.10 10.16 -8.85
C ASP A 123 9.58 9.94 -8.85
N ALA A 124 8.82 10.99 -8.52
CA ALA A 124 7.37 11.01 -8.67
C ALA A 124 6.94 11.09 -10.13
N ASP A 125 7.78 11.71 -10.97
CA ASP A 125 7.49 11.94 -12.37
C ASP A 125 7.97 10.78 -13.25
N SER A 126 7.13 10.41 -14.21
CA SER A 126 7.46 9.52 -15.31
C SER A 126 7.13 10.22 -16.62
N GLU A 127 8.10 10.32 -17.54
CA GLU A 127 7.91 11.01 -18.83
C GLU A 127 7.40 12.45 -18.71
N GLY A 128 7.76 13.14 -17.61
CA GLY A 128 7.38 14.53 -17.35
C GLY A 128 5.98 14.73 -16.76
N GLU A 129 5.32 13.65 -16.32
CA GLU A 129 4.01 13.68 -15.65
C GLU A 129 4.10 12.97 -14.30
N GLU A 130 3.63 13.63 -13.21
CA GLU A 130 3.57 13.02 -11.90
C GLU A 130 2.59 11.82 -11.89
N GLY A 131 3.05 10.70 -11.36
CA GLY A 131 2.24 9.50 -11.16
C GLY A 131 1.91 8.71 -12.43
N LYS A 132 2.34 9.12 -13.62
CA LYS A 132 1.98 8.48 -14.90
C LYS A 132 2.20 6.96 -14.90
N PHE A 133 3.28 6.50 -14.32
CA PHE A 133 3.62 5.08 -14.22
C PHE A 133 2.68 4.28 -13.29
N PHE A 134 2.05 4.94 -12.33
CA PHE A 134 1.30 4.28 -11.25
C PHE A 134 -0.22 4.32 -11.43
N VAL A 135 -0.72 5.04 -12.45
CA VAL A 135 -2.14 5.22 -12.68
C VAL A 135 -2.61 4.44 -13.91
N TRP A 136 -3.84 3.96 -13.87
CA TRP A 136 -4.37 3.01 -14.83
C TRP A 136 -5.71 3.46 -15.41
N LEU A 137 -5.88 3.25 -16.72
CA LEU A 137 -7.20 3.25 -17.34
C LEU A 137 -7.81 1.84 -17.27
N PRO A 138 -9.14 1.71 -17.14
CA PRO A 138 -9.79 0.39 -17.13
C PRO A 138 -9.44 -0.47 -18.34
N GLN A 139 -9.28 0.16 -19.51
CA GLN A 139 -8.95 -0.51 -20.77
C GLN A 139 -7.52 -1.09 -20.80
N GLU A 140 -6.58 -0.45 -20.11
CA GLU A 140 -5.20 -0.94 -19.98
C GLU A 140 -5.16 -2.23 -19.17
N ILE A 141 -5.97 -2.30 -18.10
CA ILE A 141 -6.12 -3.52 -17.29
C ILE A 141 -6.75 -4.65 -18.10
N ASP A 142 -7.81 -4.35 -18.88
CA ASP A 142 -8.44 -5.34 -19.77
C ASP A 142 -7.49 -5.82 -20.86
N ALA A 143 -6.67 -4.93 -21.41
CA ALA A 143 -5.66 -5.27 -22.42
C ALA A 143 -4.55 -6.18 -21.85
N ALA A 144 -4.14 -5.93 -20.59
CA ALA A 144 -3.08 -6.71 -19.94
C ALA A 144 -3.57 -8.09 -19.47
N LEU A 145 -4.77 -8.17 -18.90
CA LEU A 145 -5.27 -9.37 -18.20
C LEU A 145 -6.37 -10.12 -18.95
N GLY A 146 -6.93 -9.53 -20.00
CA GLY A 146 -8.14 -9.99 -20.66
C GLY A 146 -9.41 -9.68 -19.86
N PRO A 147 -10.60 -9.80 -20.47
CA PRO A 147 -11.85 -9.30 -19.86
C PRO A 147 -12.27 -10.05 -18.58
N GLY A 148 -11.91 -11.31 -18.45
CA GLY A 148 -12.24 -12.15 -17.28
C GLY A 148 -11.49 -11.71 -16.03
N LEU A 149 -10.16 -11.79 -16.06
CA LEU A 149 -9.29 -11.36 -14.95
C LEU A 149 -9.32 -9.85 -14.78
N GLY A 150 -9.42 -9.08 -15.87
CA GLY A 150 -9.56 -7.63 -15.82
C GLY A 150 -10.78 -7.18 -15.01
N ARG A 151 -11.93 -7.88 -15.12
CA ARG A 151 -13.10 -7.62 -14.28
C ARG A 151 -12.81 -7.83 -12.79
N VAL A 152 -12.12 -8.92 -12.45
CA VAL A 152 -11.74 -9.24 -11.07
C VAL A 152 -10.76 -8.19 -10.52
N ALA A 153 -9.71 -7.90 -11.26
CA ALA A 153 -8.69 -6.92 -10.90
C ALA A 153 -9.28 -5.52 -10.68
N LYS A 154 -10.13 -5.05 -11.60
CA LYS A 154 -10.80 -3.74 -11.48
C LYS A 154 -11.70 -3.68 -10.25
N ALA A 155 -12.46 -4.72 -9.97
CA ALA A 155 -13.31 -4.77 -8.78
C ALA A 155 -12.49 -4.81 -7.47
N TYR A 156 -11.40 -5.58 -7.46
CA TYR A 156 -10.53 -5.69 -6.29
C TYR A 156 -9.75 -4.40 -6.00
N TRP A 157 -9.19 -3.78 -7.03
CA TRP A 157 -8.39 -2.55 -6.90
C TRP A 157 -9.18 -1.24 -7.03
N GLY A 158 -10.51 -1.30 -6.97
CA GLY A 158 -11.36 -0.11 -6.95
C GLY A 158 -11.31 0.73 -8.22
N VAL A 159 -11.06 0.11 -9.38
CA VAL A 159 -10.95 0.79 -10.67
C VAL A 159 -12.34 1.06 -11.24
N THR A 160 -12.59 2.34 -11.59
CA THR A 160 -13.85 2.81 -12.19
C THR A 160 -13.62 3.50 -13.52
N GLN A 161 -14.68 3.74 -14.29
CA GLN A 161 -14.61 4.46 -15.57
C GLN A 161 -14.30 5.95 -15.38
N GLU A 162 -14.77 6.53 -14.26
CA GLU A 162 -14.58 7.93 -13.91
C GLU A 162 -13.16 8.20 -13.41
N GLY A 163 -12.51 7.15 -12.86
CA GLY A 163 -11.23 7.27 -12.19
C GLY A 163 -11.31 7.91 -10.80
N ASN A 164 -10.22 7.84 -10.07
CA ASN A 164 -10.05 8.48 -8.76
C ASN A 164 -8.91 9.51 -8.73
N PHE A 165 -8.24 9.69 -9.87
CA PHE A 165 -7.16 10.64 -10.06
C PHE A 165 -7.08 11.08 -11.53
N GLU A 166 -7.48 12.32 -11.84
CA GLU A 166 -7.40 12.95 -13.19
C GLU A 166 -7.96 12.07 -14.33
N GLY A 167 -9.09 11.38 -14.08
CA GLY A 167 -9.72 10.48 -15.05
C GLY A 167 -9.07 9.12 -15.20
N LYS A 168 -8.01 8.85 -14.43
CA LYS A 168 -7.33 7.56 -14.30
C LYS A 168 -7.53 6.99 -12.90
N ASN A 169 -7.01 5.81 -12.63
CA ASN A 169 -7.16 5.15 -11.35
C ASN A 169 -5.82 4.86 -10.69
N ILE A 170 -5.66 5.36 -9.47
CA ILE A 170 -4.70 4.86 -8.50
C ILE A 170 -5.28 3.57 -7.93
N LEU A 171 -4.52 2.49 -8.00
CA LEU A 171 -4.96 1.21 -7.45
C LEU A 171 -4.99 1.25 -5.92
N ASN A 172 -6.08 0.77 -5.35
CA ASN A 172 -6.27 0.67 -3.91
C ASN A 172 -7.19 -0.50 -3.59
N VAL A 173 -7.26 -0.95 -2.35
CA VAL A 173 -8.14 -2.04 -1.92
C VAL A 173 -9.28 -1.46 -1.08
N PRO A 174 -10.39 -1.00 -1.68
CA PRO A 174 -11.44 -0.26 -0.98
C PRO A 174 -12.21 -1.09 0.02
N ARG A 175 -12.23 -2.42 -0.14
CA ARG A 175 -13.01 -3.36 0.71
C ARG A 175 -12.19 -4.61 1.04
N PRO A 176 -12.56 -5.35 2.12
CA PRO A 176 -11.93 -6.63 2.45
C PRO A 176 -12.06 -7.66 1.32
N GLU A 177 -11.06 -8.54 1.20
CA GLU A 177 -11.03 -9.60 0.17
C GLU A 177 -12.30 -10.46 0.18
N GLY A 178 -12.84 -10.79 1.36
CA GLY A 178 -14.07 -11.58 1.48
C GLY A 178 -15.30 -10.88 0.89
N GLU A 179 -15.40 -9.56 1.04
CA GLU A 179 -16.48 -8.77 0.42
C GLU A 179 -16.30 -8.69 -1.09
N ALA A 180 -15.07 -8.43 -1.56
CA ALA A 180 -14.77 -8.38 -2.99
C ALA A 180 -15.02 -9.74 -3.66
N ALA A 181 -14.59 -10.84 -3.06
CA ALA A 181 -14.85 -12.18 -3.56
C ALA A 181 -16.35 -12.51 -3.62
N SER A 182 -17.10 -12.15 -2.59
CA SER A 182 -18.57 -12.34 -2.55
C SER A 182 -19.30 -11.60 -3.67
N GLU A 183 -18.95 -10.34 -3.91
CA GLU A 183 -19.53 -9.56 -5.01
C GLU A 183 -19.21 -10.14 -6.40
N LEU A 184 -18.00 -10.68 -6.54
CA LEU A 184 -17.55 -11.29 -7.79
C LEU A 184 -18.11 -12.71 -8.00
N GLY A 185 -18.70 -13.32 -6.95
CA GLY A 185 -19.20 -14.69 -6.99
C GLY A 185 -18.08 -15.74 -7.06
N ILE A 186 -16.92 -15.42 -6.47
CA ILE A 186 -15.74 -16.30 -6.41
C ILE A 186 -15.31 -16.53 -4.96
N THR A 187 -14.41 -17.49 -4.72
CA THR A 187 -13.80 -17.69 -3.40
C THR A 187 -12.65 -16.71 -3.18
N VAL A 188 -12.27 -16.49 -1.91
CA VAL A 188 -11.07 -15.69 -1.57
C VAL A 188 -9.80 -16.32 -2.16
N ASP A 189 -9.72 -17.65 -2.19
CA ASP A 189 -8.58 -18.34 -2.79
C ASP A 189 -8.49 -18.10 -4.31
N GLN A 190 -9.64 -18.04 -5.00
CA GLN A 190 -9.70 -17.66 -6.42
C GLN A 190 -9.39 -16.19 -6.67
N LEU A 191 -9.61 -15.33 -5.70
CA LEU A 191 -9.24 -13.91 -5.80
C LEU A 191 -7.72 -13.71 -5.69
N ARG A 192 -7.01 -14.61 -4.99
CA ARG A 192 -5.56 -14.55 -4.75
C ARG A 192 -4.71 -15.26 -5.81
N THR A 193 -5.31 -16.04 -6.69
CA THR A 193 -4.64 -16.79 -7.78
C THR A 193 -4.77 -16.09 -9.12
#